data_bd3da44117af85c36794c6281b25f980
#
_entry.id   bd3da44117af85c36794c6281b25f980
#
_cell.length_a   1.000
_cell.length_b   1.000
_cell.length_c   1.000
_cell.angle_alpha   90.00
_cell.angle_beta   90.00
_cell.angle_gamma   90.00
#
_symmetry.space_group_name_H-M   'P 1'
#
loop_
_entity.id
_entity.type
_entity.pdbx_description
1 polymer ?
#
loop_
_entity_poly.entity_id
_entity_poly.type
_entity_poly.pdbx_seq_one_letter_code
_entity_poly.pdbx_strand_id
1 'polypeptide(L)'
;MDIVIENVSYQNKKDARILEAILTNWFRNPKELNLIDPTISYPFRYNKWVTLNYLDPDTHVFAIKKNKWFIGIGSMKAIPNTKTVEIFHIYIDSEYRRQSLSKKILRHLESLAVKENAEFMNARIMPKNIIANALFKSEGYIEKEKTGRKIKIFQKKLN
;
A
#
# COMPACT_ATOMS: atom_id res chain seq x y z
N MET A 1 18.84 2.55 14.68
CA MET A 1 17.38 2.57 14.67
C MET A 1 16.88 1.53 13.68
N ASP A 2 16.32 0.46 14.22
CA ASP A 2 16.03 -0.71 13.41
C ASP A 2 14.65 -0.65 12.77
N ILE A 3 14.64 -0.25 11.51
CA ILE A 3 13.45 -0.31 10.68
C ILE A 3 13.50 -1.60 9.88
N VAL A 4 12.47 -2.43 10.03
CA VAL A 4 12.36 -3.72 9.35
C VAL A 4 11.06 -3.75 8.56
N ILE A 5 11.11 -4.30 7.36
CA ILE A 5 9.90 -4.55 6.55
C ILE A 5 9.66 -6.04 6.57
N GLU A 6 8.47 -6.44 7.00
CA GLU A 6 8.15 -7.83 7.27
C GLU A 6 6.83 -8.21 6.60
N ASN A 7 6.81 -9.38 5.96
CA ASN A 7 5.58 -9.91 5.40
C ASN A 7 4.67 -10.33 6.55
N VAL A 8 3.45 -9.83 6.55
CA VAL A 8 2.44 -10.18 7.56
C VAL A 8 1.18 -10.67 6.86
N SER A 9 0.27 -11.29 7.60
CA SER A 9 -0.92 -11.88 7.00
C SER A 9 -2.16 -11.65 7.84
N TYR A 10 -3.23 -11.25 7.18
CA TYR A 10 -4.54 -11.13 7.83
C TYR A 10 -5.11 -12.51 8.23
N GLN A 11 -4.57 -13.60 7.68
CA GLN A 11 -4.99 -14.95 8.02
C GLN A 11 -4.20 -15.53 9.19
N ASN A 12 -3.14 -14.87 9.62
CA ASN A 12 -2.39 -15.25 10.82
C ASN A 12 -3.00 -14.55 12.03
N LYS A 13 -3.38 -15.30 13.05
CA LYS A 13 -4.10 -14.74 14.20
C LYS A 13 -3.34 -13.63 14.92
N LYS A 14 -2.03 -13.81 15.11
CA LYS A 14 -1.21 -12.81 15.78
C LYS A 14 -1.10 -11.54 14.96
N ASP A 15 -0.81 -11.67 13.67
CA ASP A 15 -0.72 -10.53 12.77
C ASP A 15 -2.07 -9.81 12.65
N ALA A 16 -3.15 -10.56 12.49
CA ALA A 16 -4.48 -10.00 12.35
C ALA A 16 -4.89 -9.16 13.56
N ARG A 17 -4.55 -9.62 14.75
CA ARG A 17 -4.86 -8.88 15.98
C ARG A 17 -4.15 -7.52 16.01
N ILE A 18 -2.86 -7.52 15.64
CA ILE A 18 -2.07 -6.29 15.61
C ILE A 18 -2.57 -5.36 14.51
N LEU A 19 -2.84 -5.92 13.32
CA LEU A 19 -3.33 -5.14 12.18
C LEU A 19 -4.68 -4.51 12.49
N GLU A 20 -5.60 -5.27 13.07
CA GLU A 20 -6.91 -4.72 13.43
C GLU A 20 -6.78 -3.53 14.38
N ALA A 21 -5.96 -3.68 15.41
CA ALA A 21 -5.77 -2.61 16.40
C ALA A 21 -5.16 -1.36 15.77
N ILE A 22 -4.11 -1.52 14.99
CA ILE A 22 -3.40 -0.36 14.43
C ILE A 22 -4.20 0.32 13.32
N LEU A 23 -4.85 -0.45 12.45
CA LEU A 23 -5.65 0.11 11.38
C LEU A 23 -6.86 0.87 11.93
N THR A 24 -7.52 0.31 12.96
CA THR A 24 -8.64 0.98 13.61
C THR A 24 -8.21 2.32 14.19
N ASN A 25 -7.02 2.36 14.79
CA ASN A 25 -6.48 3.59 15.33
C ASN A 25 -6.16 4.62 14.23
N TRP A 26 -5.45 4.20 13.18
CA TRP A 26 -5.06 5.09 12.09
C TRP A 26 -6.29 5.67 11.37
N PHE A 27 -7.26 4.81 11.07
CA PHE A 27 -8.38 5.20 10.21
C PHE A 27 -9.62 5.65 11.00
N ARG A 28 -9.41 5.98 12.25
CA ARG A 28 -10.38 6.75 13.02
C ARG A 28 -10.57 8.14 12.43
N ASN A 29 -9.55 8.63 11.74
CA ASN A 29 -9.60 9.89 11.02
C ASN A 29 -10.15 9.66 9.60
N PRO A 30 -11.34 10.22 9.25
CA PRO A 30 -11.93 9.99 7.94
C PRO A 30 -11.09 10.49 6.76
N LYS A 31 -10.28 11.51 6.95
CA LYS A 31 -9.39 12.00 5.89
C LYS A 31 -8.32 10.97 5.56
N GLU A 32 -7.75 10.34 6.58
CA GLU A 32 -6.71 9.32 6.37
C GLU A 32 -7.28 8.10 5.66
N LEU A 33 -8.47 7.66 6.06
CA LEU A 33 -9.13 6.54 5.40
C LEU A 33 -9.41 6.85 3.93
N ASN A 34 -9.95 8.03 3.66
CA ASN A 34 -10.30 8.42 2.30
C ASN A 34 -9.07 8.52 1.39
N LEU A 35 -7.95 8.99 1.92
CA LEU A 35 -6.72 9.09 1.12
C LEU A 35 -6.13 7.72 0.78
N ILE A 36 -6.22 6.77 1.71
CA ILE A 36 -5.62 5.46 1.47
C ILE A 36 -6.51 4.57 0.60
N ASP A 37 -7.82 4.67 0.78
CA ASP A 37 -8.75 3.87 -0.02
C ASP A 37 -10.12 4.58 -0.12
N PRO A 38 -10.33 5.35 -1.19
CA PRO A 38 -11.58 6.08 -1.36
C PRO A 38 -12.78 5.18 -1.63
N THR A 39 -12.56 3.90 -1.90
CA THR A 39 -13.67 2.95 -2.12
C THR A 39 -14.25 2.43 -0.81
N ILE A 40 -13.59 2.68 0.32
CA ILE A 40 -14.07 2.26 1.63
C ILE A 40 -14.65 3.47 2.34
N SER A 41 -15.95 3.40 2.65
CA SER A 41 -16.62 4.49 3.33
C SER A 41 -16.33 4.47 4.83
N TYR A 42 -16.28 5.67 5.40
CA TYR A 42 -16.14 5.85 6.84
C TYR A 42 -17.46 5.46 7.53
N PRO A 43 -17.45 4.87 8.73
CA PRO A 43 -16.29 4.56 9.57
C PRO A 43 -15.53 3.32 9.10
N PHE A 44 -14.27 3.25 9.50
CA PHE A 44 -13.43 2.09 9.19
C PHE A 44 -14.00 0.82 9.82
N ARG A 45 -14.09 -0.25 9.02
CA ARG A 45 -14.55 -1.56 9.49
C ARG A 45 -13.52 -2.59 9.05
N TYR A 46 -12.86 -3.18 10.01
CA TYR A 46 -11.78 -4.11 9.77
C TYR A 46 -12.21 -5.31 8.90
N ASN A 47 -13.36 -5.92 9.21
CA ASN A 47 -13.81 -7.07 8.44
C ASN A 47 -14.07 -6.73 6.97
N LYS A 48 -14.60 -5.54 6.72
CA LYS A 48 -14.85 -5.09 5.35
C LYS A 48 -13.54 -4.80 4.61
N TRP A 49 -12.57 -4.21 5.29
CA TRP A 49 -11.24 -3.96 4.76
C TRP A 49 -10.59 -5.28 4.30
N VAL A 50 -10.63 -6.30 5.15
CA VAL A 50 -10.06 -7.61 4.84
C VAL A 50 -10.83 -8.29 3.71
N THR A 51 -12.17 -8.29 3.80
CA THR A 51 -13.02 -8.99 2.83
C THR A 51 -12.85 -8.41 1.41
N LEU A 52 -12.74 -7.10 1.29
CA LEU A 52 -12.65 -6.44 -0.01
C LEU A 52 -11.26 -6.55 -0.64
N ASN A 53 -10.19 -6.66 0.16
CA ASN A 53 -8.84 -6.49 -0.38
C ASN A 53 -7.86 -7.61 -0.08
N TYR A 54 -8.13 -8.47 0.91
CA TYR A 54 -7.08 -9.36 1.44
C TYR A 54 -7.45 -10.84 1.51
N LEU A 55 -8.46 -11.27 0.77
CA LEU A 55 -8.82 -12.68 0.70
C LEU A 55 -8.12 -13.42 -0.43
N ASP A 56 -7.65 -12.70 -1.43
CA ASP A 56 -6.96 -13.28 -2.57
C ASP A 56 -5.56 -13.75 -2.13
N PRO A 57 -5.18 -15.03 -2.37
CA PRO A 57 -3.86 -15.52 -2.01
C PRO A 57 -2.71 -14.82 -2.73
N ASP A 58 -2.97 -14.15 -3.85
CA ASP A 58 -1.95 -13.39 -4.58
C ASP A 58 -1.75 -11.99 -4.04
N THR A 59 -2.45 -11.63 -2.98
CA THR A 59 -2.32 -10.34 -2.33
C THR A 59 -1.40 -10.46 -1.12
N HIS A 60 -0.39 -9.61 -1.06
CA HIS A 60 0.59 -9.62 0.02
C HIS A 60 0.61 -8.28 0.73
N VAL A 61 0.70 -8.32 2.06
CA VAL A 61 0.82 -7.13 2.88
C VAL A 61 2.13 -7.18 3.68
N PHE A 62 2.77 -6.01 3.77
CA PHE A 62 4.01 -5.86 4.50
C PHE A 62 3.84 -4.78 5.54
N ALA A 63 4.40 -5.01 6.72
CA ALA A 63 4.42 -4.02 7.79
C ALA A 63 5.81 -3.42 7.88
N ILE A 64 5.86 -2.11 8.10
CA ILE A 64 7.09 -1.44 8.48
C ILE A 64 7.10 -1.43 10.00
N LYS A 65 8.13 -2.01 10.58
CA LYS A 65 8.25 -2.12 12.03
C LYS A 65 9.46 -1.35 12.54
N LYS A 66 9.24 -0.62 13.60
CA LYS A 66 10.32 -0.02 14.37
C LYS A 66 10.32 -0.70 15.74
N ASN A 67 11.36 -1.51 16.00
CA ASN A 67 11.34 -2.42 17.15
C ASN A 67 10.14 -3.36 17.04
N LYS A 68 9.21 -3.31 17.96
CA LYS A 68 8.00 -4.15 17.95
C LYS A 68 6.77 -3.44 17.39
N TRP A 69 6.88 -2.16 17.05
CA TRP A 69 5.73 -1.36 16.67
C TRP A 69 5.53 -1.33 15.16
N PHE A 70 4.29 -1.56 14.74
CA PHE A 70 3.90 -1.35 13.35
C PHE A 70 3.74 0.15 13.12
N ILE A 71 4.55 0.72 12.23
CA ILE A 71 4.51 2.16 11.95
C ILE A 71 4.10 2.46 10.51
N GLY A 72 3.86 1.44 9.71
CA GLY A 72 3.38 1.62 8.35
C GLY A 72 3.03 0.29 7.72
N ILE A 73 2.35 0.35 6.59
CA ILE A 73 2.00 -0.81 5.78
C ILE A 73 2.16 -0.50 4.30
N GLY A 74 2.25 -1.55 3.51
CA GLY A 74 2.17 -1.46 2.06
C GLY A 74 1.77 -2.81 1.49
N SER A 75 0.97 -2.81 0.44
CA SER A 75 0.43 -4.03 -0.13
C SER A 75 0.68 -4.10 -1.61
N MET A 76 0.72 -5.32 -2.13
CA MET A 76 0.82 -5.53 -3.57
C MET A 76 0.05 -6.79 -3.98
N LYS A 77 -0.36 -6.82 -5.23
CA LYS A 77 -1.14 -7.90 -5.78
C LYS A 77 -0.78 -8.12 -7.24
N ALA A 78 -0.49 -9.37 -7.62
CA ALA A 78 -0.28 -9.71 -9.01
C ALA A 78 -1.60 -9.63 -9.78
N ILE A 79 -1.59 -9.00 -10.95
CA ILE A 79 -2.79 -8.92 -11.79
C ILE A 79 -2.80 -10.17 -12.67
N PRO A 80 -3.85 -11.02 -12.57
CA PRO A 80 -3.88 -12.30 -13.29
C PRO A 80 -3.69 -12.12 -14.80
N ASN A 81 -2.96 -13.08 -15.39
CA ASN A 81 -2.71 -13.13 -16.84
C ASN A 81 -1.93 -11.94 -17.38
N THR A 82 -1.18 -11.25 -16.50
CA THR A 82 -0.30 -10.16 -16.90
C THR A 82 1.03 -10.29 -16.17
N LYS A 83 1.99 -9.47 -16.57
CA LYS A 83 3.27 -9.36 -15.85
C LYS A 83 3.29 -8.05 -15.03
N THR A 84 2.15 -7.64 -14.54
CA THR A 84 1.98 -6.41 -13.77
C THR A 84 1.61 -6.73 -12.34
N VAL A 85 2.24 -6.01 -11.41
CA VAL A 85 1.90 -6.03 -9.99
C VAL A 85 1.32 -4.68 -9.63
N GLU A 86 0.22 -4.68 -8.88
CA GLU A 86 -0.41 -3.45 -8.41
C GLU A 86 -0.02 -3.20 -6.95
N ILE A 87 0.46 -1.99 -6.67
CA ILE A 87 0.73 -1.51 -5.32
C ILE A 87 -0.51 -0.80 -4.81
N PHE A 88 -0.86 -1.02 -3.57
CA PHE A 88 -1.98 -0.32 -2.94
C PHE A 88 -1.79 -0.26 -1.43
N HIS A 89 -2.61 0.59 -0.78
CA HIS A 89 -2.62 0.74 0.68
C HIS A 89 -1.25 1.03 1.29
N ILE A 90 -0.47 1.92 0.68
CA ILE A 90 0.74 2.42 1.34
C ILE A 90 0.34 3.48 2.36
N TYR A 91 0.68 3.25 3.61
CA TYR A 91 0.35 4.18 4.69
C TYR A 91 1.46 4.21 5.73
N ILE A 92 1.82 5.40 6.16
CA ILE A 92 2.80 5.61 7.23
C ILE A 92 2.11 6.35 8.37
N ASP A 93 2.28 5.85 9.59
CA ASP A 93 1.77 6.52 10.79
C ASP A 93 2.25 7.97 10.80
N SER A 94 1.33 8.90 11.11
CA SER A 94 1.61 10.33 11.03
C SER A 94 2.82 10.76 11.88
N GLU A 95 3.11 10.06 12.97
CA GLU A 95 4.26 10.36 13.83
C GLU A 95 5.60 9.97 13.21
N TYR A 96 5.57 9.17 12.15
CA TYR A 96 6.78 8.64 11.52
C TYR A 96 6.96 9.10 10.07
N ARG A 97 6.21 10.11 9.66
CA ARG A 97 6.33 10.68 8.31
C ARG A 97 7.59 11.53 8.19
N ARG A 98 7.97 11.86 6.94
CA ARG A 98 9.18 12.62 6.61
C ARG A 98 10.47 11.91 6.94
N GLN A 99 10.44 10.57 7.00
CA GLN A 99 11.62 9.74 7.22
C GLN A 99 11.89 8.83 6.03
N SER A 100 11.31 9.14 4.89
CA SER A 100 11.45 8.37 3.65
C SER A 100 10.97 6.93 3.76
N LEU A 101 10.05 6.63 4.68
CA LEU A 101 9.56 5.27 4.88
C LEU A 101 8.66 4.81 3.74
N SER A 102 7.87 5.72 3.14
CA SER A 102 7.05 5.39 1.97
C SER A 102 7.94 4.96 0.80
N LYS A 103 9.04 5.67 0.59
CA LYS A 103 10.00 5.32 -0.45
C LYS A 103 10.65 3.98 -0.16
N LYS A 104 10.99 3.73 1.10
CA LYS A 104 11.61 2.48 1.51
C LYS A 104 10.72 1.28 1.25
N ILE A 105 9.43 1.36 1.64
CA ILE A 105 8.51 0.25 1.39
C ILE A 105 8.22 0.09 -0.09
N LEU A 106 8.07 1.18 -0.82
CA LEU A 106 7.85 1.13 -2.26
C LEU A 106 8.98 0.37 -2.96
N ARG A 107 10.23 0.71 -2.65
CA ARG A 107 11.39 0.05 -3.24
C ARG A 107 11.48 -1.42 -2.84
N HIS A 108 11.07 -1.74 -1.62
CA HIS A 108 11.02 -3.13 -1.17
C HIS A 108 10.02 -3.94 -2.00
N LEU A 109 8.83 -3.39 -2.22
CA LEU A 109 7.80 -4.04 -3.03
C LEU A 109 8.27 -4.21 -4.47
N GLU A 110 8.94 -3.21 -5.04
CA GLU A 110 9.49 -3.30 -6.39
C GLU A 110 10.50 -4.44 -6.50
N SER A 111 11.39 -4.57 -5.51
CA SER A 111 12.40 -5.61 -5.56
C SER A 111 11.79 -7.00 -5.48
N LEU A 112 10.71 -7.18 -4.72
CA LEU A 112 9.99 -8.45 -4.66
C LEU A 112 9.27 -8.75 -5.97
N ALA A 113 8.66 -7.74 -6.58
CA ALA A 113 7.99 -7.90 -7.87
C ALA A 113 8.97 -8.34 -8.95
N VAL A 114 10.17 -7.77 -8.97
CA VAL A 114 11.23 -8.17 -9.91
C VAL A 114 11.60 -9.64 -9.71
N LYS A 115 11.72 -10.07 -8.46
CA LYS A 115 12.02 -11.48 -8.16
C LYS A 115 10.93 -12.44 -8.65
N GLU A 116 9.71 -11.95 -8.76
CA GLU A 116 8.58 -12.74 -9.27
C GLU A 116 8.38 -12.56 -10.77
N ASN A 117 9.35 -11.99 -11.46
CA ASN A 117 9.36 -11.77 -12.91
C ASN A 117 8.29 -10.79 -13.40
N ALA A 118 7.88 -9.86 -12.58
CA ALA A 118 6.98 -8.79 -13.02
C ALA A 118 7.74 -7.83 -13.93
N GLU A 119 7.07 -7.34 -14.96
CA GLU A 119 7.63 -6.34 -15.88
C GLU A 119 7.18 -4.93 -15.55
N PHE A 120 6.01 -4.81 -14.95
CA PHE A 120 5.44 -3.51 -14.63
C PHE A 120 4.89 -3.45 -13.21
N MET A 121 4.93 -2.26 -12.64
CA MET A 121 4.32 -1.97 -11.37
C MET A 121 3.34 -0.81 -11.53
N ASN A 122 2.10 -1.01 -11.11
CA ASN A 122 1.04 -0.01 -11.21
C ASN A 122 0.61 0.46 -9.84
N ALA A 123 0.13 1.71 -9.78
CA ALA A 123 -0.48 2.26 -8.58
C ALA A 123 -1.63 3.18 -8.98
N ARG A 124 -2.72 3.13 -8.23
CA ARG A 124 -3.86 4.02 -8.42
C ARG A 124 -3.82 5.10 -7.37
N ILE A 125 -3.72 6.34 -7.79
CA ILE A 125 -3.52 7.48 -6.89
C ILE A 125 -4.61 8.52 -7.13
N MET A 126 -5.21 8.99 -6.06
CA MET A 126 -6.19 10.07 -6.14
C MET A 126 -5.47 11.36 -6.54
N PRO A 127 -6.06 12.16 -7.48
CA PRO A 127 -5.43 13.41 -7.87
C PRO A 127 -5.16 14.37 -6.73
N LYS A 128 -6.01 14.37 -5.71
CA LYS A 128 -5.84 15.24 -4.55
C LYS A 128 -4.82 14.75 -3.54
N ASN A 129 -4.32 13.53 -3.68
CA ASN A 129 -3.27 13.00 -2.82
C ASN A 129 -1.91 13.50 -3.32
N ILE A 130 -1.59 14.74 -2.98
CA ILE A 130 -0.41 15.43 -3.49
C ILE A 130 0.88 14.73 -3.09
N ILE A 131 0.95 14.23 -1.87
CA ILE A 131 2.14 13.55 -1.34
C ILE A 131 2.41 12.27 -2.12
N ALA A 132 1.38 11.45 -2.35
CA ALA A 132 1.55 10.21 -3.11
C ALA A 132 1.90 10.49 -4.57
N ASN A 133 1.26 11.49 -5.19
CA ASN A 133 1.60 11.89 -6.56
C ASN A 133 3.08 12.24 -6.67
N ALA A 134 3.59 13.04 -5.75
CA ALA A 134 5.00 13.44 -5.74
C ALA A 134 5.93 12.25 -5.54
N LEU A 135 5.58 11.35 -4.61
CA LEU A 135 6.37 10.16 -4.33
C LEU A 135 6.53 9.30 -5.59
N PHE A 136 5.41 8.94 -6.21
CA PHE A 136 5.46 8.03 -7.35
C PHE A 136 6.19 8.66 -8.54
N LYS A 137 5.98 9.94 -8.81
CA LYS A 137 6.73 10.63 -9.85
C LYS A 137 8.22 10.62 -9.58
N SER A 138 8.63 10.90 -8.33
CA SER A 138 10.05 10.91 -7.97
C SER A 138 10.70 9.54 -8.07
N GLU A 139 9.92 8.47 -7.95
CA GLU A 139 10.42 7.11 -8.04
C GLU A 139 10.33 6.53 -9.45
N GLY A 140 10.07 7.36 -10.44
CA GLY A 140 10.13 6.94 -11.83
C GLY A 140 8.83 6.43 -12.43
N TYR A 141 7.72 6.62 -11.73
CA TYR A 141 6.41 6.24 -12.26
C TYR A 141 5.89 7.29 -13.22
N ILE A 142 5.25 6.83 -14.27
CA ILE A 142 4.68 7.69 -15.30
C ILE A 142 3.17 7.59 -15.22
N GLU A 143 2.51 8.73 -15.24
CA GLU A 143 1.06 8.78 -15.25
C GLU A 143 0.55 8.28 -16.59
N LYS A 144 -0.32 7.28 -16.56
CA LYS A 144 -0.96 6.74 -17.76
C LYS A 144 -2.22 7.53 -18.06
N GLU A 145 -2.57 7.56 -19.35
CA GLU A 145 -3.76 8.24 -19.82
C GLU A 145 -5.01 7.68 -19.15
N LYS A 146 -5.92 8.58 -18.76
CA LYS A 146 -7.14 8.20 -18.08
C LYS A 146 -8.28 8.05 -19.03
N THR A 147 -9.03 6.97 -18.87
CA THR A 147 -10.28 6.80 -19.57
C THR A 147 -11.43 7.22 -18.65
N GLY A 148 -11.70 8.52 -18.59
CA GLY A 148 -12.90 9.05 -17.94
C GLY A 148 -13.03 8.89 -16.43
N ARG A 149 -11.97 8.52 -15.71
CA ARG A 149 -12.00 8.34 -14.26
C ARG A 149 -11.19 9.40 -13.54
N LYS A 150 -11.60 9.70 -12.30
CA LYS A 150 -10.90 10.69 -11.47
C LYS A 150 -9.68 10.15 -10.77
N ILE A 151 -9.35 8.87 -10.96
CA ILE A 151 -8.20 8.24 -10.34
C ILE A 151 -7.06 8.18 -11.34
N LYS A 152 -5.88 8.60 -10.92
CA LYS A 152 -4.68 8.52 -11.76
C LYS A 152 -4.07 7.13 -11.65
N ILE A 153 -3.63 6.59 -12.77
CA ILE A 153 -2.90 5.34 -12.80
C ILE A 153 -1.46 5.65 -13.15
N PHE A 154 -0.56 5.31 -12.23
CA PHE A 154 0.87 5.44 -12.44
C PHE A 154 1.46 4.07 -12.77
N GLN A 155 2.42 4.04 -13.66
CA GLN A 155 3.08 2.80 -14.03
C GLN A 155 4.58 2.99 -14.14
N LYS A 156 5.32 1.99 -13.70
CA LYS A 156 6.77 1.94 -13.85
C LYS A 156 7.16 0.61 -14.49
N LYS A 157 8.03 0.67 -15.49
CA LYS A 157 8.62 -0.53 -16.07
C LYS A 157 9.76 -0.99 -15.18
N LEU A 158 9.69 -2.25 -14.76
CA LEU A 158 10.74 -2.88 -13.95
C LEU A 158 11.77 -3.53 -14.86
N ASN A 159 12.98 -3.65 -14.38
CA ASN A 159 14.05 -4.27 -15.18
C ASN A 159 14.16 -5.75 -14.93
#